data_200207365c58b12dc471ec23f7c26f50
#
_entry.id   200207365c58b12dc471ec23f7c26f50
#
_cell.length_a   1.000
_cell.length_b   1.000
_cell.length_c   1.000
_cell.angle_alpha   90.00
_cell.angle_beta   90.00
_cell.angle_gamma   90.00
#
_symmetry.space_group_name_H-M   'P 1'
#
loop_
_entity.id
_entity.type
_entity.pdbx_description
1 polymer ?
#
loop_
_entity_poly.entity_id
_entity_poly.type
_entity_poly.pdbx_seq_one_letter_code
_entity_poly.pdbx_strand_id
1 'polypeptide(L)'
;MKIYVDVKASRQGNGSREMPFKHINDAAQVAAAGDEVLVAPGIYREYVNPKNAGTEEARIVYRSTEPLGAVITGAEEVKEWKLYQDTTWVTRINNSVFGSYNPYTTYVYGDWYFAGRSKHTGAVYLN
;
A
#
# COMPACT_ATOMS: atom_id res chain seq x y z
N MET A 1 -1.13 -12.09 21.03
CA MET A 1 -2.05 -10.96 21.37
C MET A 1 -2.85 -10.59 20.13
N LYS A 2 -3.97 -9.79 20.27
CA LYS A 2 -4.67 -9.24 19.10
C LYS A 2 -4.37 -7.76 18.97
N ILE A 3 -4.00 -7.34 17.76
CA ILE A 3 -3.70 -5.95 17.41
C ILE A 3 -4.73 -5.53 16.35
N TYR A 4 -5.37 -4.40 16.56
CA TYR A 4 -6.45 -3.93 15.70
C TYR A 4 -6.01 -2.76 14.83
N VAL A 5 -6.43 -2.79 13.57
CA VAL A 5 -6.16 -1.74 12.57
C VAL A 5 -7.48 -1.34 11.90
N ASP A 6 -7.73 -0.04 11.81
CA ASP A 6 -8.89 0.53 11.11
C ASP A 6 -8.49 1.85 10.43
N VAL A 7 -8.50 1.88 9.10
CA VAL A 7 -8.19 3.08 8.30
C VAL A 7 -9.15 4.25 8.60
N LYS A 8 -10.35 3.95 9.10
CA LYS A 8 -11.38 4.94 9.48
C LYS A 8 -11.19 5.50 10.89
N ALA A 9 -10.20 5.03 11.65
CA ALA A 9 -9.92 5.55 12.97
C ALA A 9 -9.71 7.08 12.93
N SER A 10 -10.40 7.81 13.80
CA SER A 10 -10.36 9.29 13.83
C SER A 10 -9.00 9.84 14.25
N ARG A 11 -8.21 9.05 14.95
CA ARG A 11 -6.86 9.37 15.43
C ARG A 11 -5.96 8.13 15.39
N GLN A 12 -4.67 8.36 15.48
CA GLN A 12 -3.72 7.27 15.68
C GLN A 12 -3.93 6.62 17.05
N GLY A 13 -4.11 5.30 17.02
CA GLY A 13 -4.33 4.49 18.21
C GLY A 13 -3.08 3.80 18.74
N ASN A 14 -3.30 2.83 19.61
CA ASN A 14 -2.27 1.98 20.22
C ASN A 14 -2.42 0.49 19.86
N GLY A 15 -3.32 0.18 18.95
CA GLY A 15 -3.58 -1.19 18.49
C GLY A 15 -4.57 -1.97 19.36
N SER A 16 -5.16 -1.36 20.40
CA SER A 16 -6.27 -1.97 21.12
C SER A 16 -7.56 -1.91 20.29
N ARG A 17 -8.57 -2.67 20.70
CA ARG A 17 -9.86 -2.68 20.01
C ARG A 17 -10.56 -1.32 20.05
N GLU A 18 -10.42 -0.60 21.17
CA GLU A 18 -11.01 0.72 21.41
C GLU A 18 -10.22 1.84 20.74
N MET A 19 -8.92 1.63 20.53
CA MET A 19 -8.01 2.58 19.88
C MET A 19 -7.14 1.86 18.84
N PRO A 20 -7.73 1.41 17.73
CA PRO A 20 -6.99 0.71 16.69
C PRO A 20 -5.92 1.61 16.05
N PHE A 21 -4.87 1.01 15.54
CA PHE A 21 -3.95 1.72 14.66
C PHE A 21 -4.67 2.15 13.37
N LYS A 22 -4.25 3.27 12.80
CA LYS A 22 -4.79 3.74 11.52
C LYS A 22 -4.12 3.05 10.33
N HIS A 23 -2.86 2.67 10.48
CA HIS A 23 -2.05 2.05 9.44
C HIS A 23 -1.65 0.63 9.80
N ILE A 24 -1.63 -0.26 8.81
CA ILE A 24 -1.16 -1.65 8.98
C ILE A 24 0.32 -1.65 9.35
N ASN A 25 1.10 -0.71 8.78
CA ASN A 25 2.52 -0.63 9.08
C ASN A 25 2.80 -0.31 10.56
N ASP A 26 1.95 0.46 11.23
CA ASP A 26 2.11 0.72 12.68
C ASP A 26 1.95 -0.57 13.50
N ALA A 27 0.97 -1.39 13.16
CA ALA A 27 0.82 -2.72 13.73
C ALA A 27 2.03 -3.62 13.41
N ALA A 28 2.55 -3.54 12.20
CA ALA A 28 3.72 -4.30 11.75
C ALA A 28 5.01 -3.94 12.52
N GLN A 29 5.12 -2.72 13.04
CA GLN A 29 6.27 -2.32 13.85
C GLN A 29 6.25 -2.91 15.27
N VAL A 30 5.09 -3.30 15.79
CA VAL A 30 4.92 -3.78 17.18
C VAL A 30 4.55 -5.26 17.27
N ALA A 31 3.97 -5.84 16.24
CA ALA A 31 3.58 -7.25 16.24
C ALA A 31 4.78 -8.16 16.50
N ALA A 32 4.58 -9.15 17.35
CA ALA A 32 5.59 -10.13 17.77
C ALA A 32 5.10 -11.56 17.51
N ALA A 33 5.98 -12.54 17.69
CA ALA A 33 5.64 -13.95 17.48
C ALA A 33 4.38 -14.36 18.24
N GLY A 34 3.43 -14.98 17.55
CA GLY A 34 2.13 -15.40 18.07
C GLY A 34 1.05 -14.32 18.09
N ASP A 35 1.33 -13.13 17.59
CA ASP A 35 0.33 -12.07 17.48
C ASP A 35 -0.54 -12.21 16.22
N GLU A 36 -1.76 -11.69 16.32
CA GLU A 36 -2.72 -11.62 15.24
C GLU A 36 -3.09 -10.15 14.99
N VAL A 37 -2.77 -9.64 13.79
CA VAL A 37 -3.15 -8.30 13.34
C VAL A 37 -4.48 -8.39 12.59
N LEU A 38 -5.50 -7.78 13.17
CA LEU A 38 -6.87 -7.77 12.65
C LEU A 38 -7.13 -6.45 11.93
N VAL A 39 -7.27 -6.52 10.61
CA VAL A 39 -7.41 -5.35 9.74
C VAL A 39 -8.87 -5.19 9.34
N ALA A 40 -9.49 -4.07 9.72
CA ALA A 40 -10.85 -3.72 9.33
C ALA A 40 -10.96 -3.50 7.81
N PRO A 41 -12.17 -3.65 7.21
CA PRO A 41 -12.39 -3.38 5.81
C PRO A 41 -12.03 -1.93 5.43
N GLY A 42 -11.31 -1.76 4.34
CA GLY A 42 -10.91 -0.46 3.83
C GLY A 42 -9.75 -0.53 2.83
N ILE A 43 -9.41 0.63 2.27
CA ILE A 43 -8.27 0.76 1.35
C ILE A 43 -7.11 1.37 2.15
N TYR A 44 -6.05 0.61 2.26
CA TYR A 44 -4.80 0.95 2.94
C TYR A 44 -3.73 1.27 1.89
N ARG A 45 -3.55 2.56 1.63
CA ARG A 45 -2.55 3.03 0.71
C ARG A 45 -1.25 3.26 1.45
N GLU A 46 -0.49 2.21 1.59
CA GLU A 46 0.74 2.21 2.39
C GLU A 46 1.71 1.09 1.99
N TYR A 47 2.95 1.24 2.41
CA TYR A 47 3.98 0.22 2.40
C TYR A 47 4.01 -0.46 3.78
N VAL A 48 3.88 -1.77 3.81
CA VAL A 48 3.92 -2.56 5.04
C VAL A 48 5.27 -3.28 5.14
N ASN A 49 6.02 -2.96 6.18
CA ASN A 49 7.34 -3.54 6.44
C ASN A 49 7.41 -4.10 7.87
N PRO A 50 7.07 -5.39 8.10
CA PRO A 50 7.11 -6.00 9.41
C PRO A 50 8.50 -5.94 10.04
N LYS A 51 8.58 -5.43 11.27
CA LYS A 51 9.84 -5.30 12.01
C LYS A 51 10.33 -6.64 12.59
N ASN A 52 9.39 -7.47 13.03
CA ASN A 52 9.69 -8.73 13.71
C ASN A 52 9.25 -9.92 12.86
N ALA A 53 9.90 -11.05 13.04
CA ALA A 53 9.50 -12.32 12.48
C ALA A 53 8.73 -13.16 13.53
N GLY A 54 7.85 -14.04 13.05
CA GLY A 54 7.28 -15.13 13.85
C GLY A 54 8.22 -16.33 13.90
N THR A 55 7.80 -17.38 14.60
CA THR A 55 8.43 -18.70 14.58
C THR A 55 7.52 -19.72 13.90
N GLU A 56 7.99 -20.94 13.71
CA GLU A 56 7.18 -22.02 13.16
C GLU A 56 5.97 -22.33 14.04
N GLU A 57 6.14 -22.29 15.37
CA GLU A 57 5.11 -22.56 16.37
C GLU A 57 4.26 -21.33 16.72
N ALA A 58 4.79 -20.13 16.45
CA ALA A 58 4.16 -18.85 16.83
C ALA A 58 4.26 -17.82 15.69
N ARG A 59 3.51 -18.03 14.64
CA ARG A 59 3.48 -17.14 13.47
C ARG A 59 2.83 -15.81 13.81
N ILE A 60 3.29 -14.73 13.17
CA ILE A 60 2.56 -13.46 13.14
C ILE A 60 1.54 -13.57 12.01
N VAL A 61 0.26 -13.37 12.33
CA VAL A 61 -0.83 -13.50 11.36
C VAL A 61 -1.43 -12.13 11.07
N TYR A 62 -1.46 -11.73 9.80
CA TYR A 62 -2.19 -10.56 9.33
C TYR A 62 -3.42 -11.03 8.57
N ARG A 63 -4.59 -10.59 8.98
CA ARG A 63 -5.82 -10.93 8.26
C ARG A 63 -6.87 -9.84 8.30
N SER A 64 -7.64 -9.73 7.24
CA SER A 64 -8.84 -8.92 7.24
C SER A 64 -9.90 -9.53 8.16
N THR A 65 -10.67 -8.67 8.85
CA THR A 65 -11.82 -9.09 9.66
C THR A 65 -12.98 -9.57 8.83
N GLU A 66 -13.03 -9.19 7.54
CA GLU A 66 -14.01 -9.64 6.56
C GLU A 66 -13.29 -10.17 5.31
N PRO A 67 -13.79 -11.24 4.68
CA PRO A 67 -13.18 -11.75 3.45
C PRO A 67 -13.06 -10.66 2.38
N LEU A 68 -11.85 -10.48 1.83
CA LEU A 68 -11.51 -9.46 0.84
C LEU A 68 -11.83 -8.01 1.24
N GLY A 69 -12.06 -7.76 2.53
CA GLY A 69 -12.47 -6.44 3.03
C GLY A 69 -11.33 -5.42 3.09
N ALA A 70 -10.11 -5.86 3.40
CA ALA A 70 -8.94 -4.99 3.46
C ALA A 70 -8.11 -5.09 2.17
N VAL A 71 -7.87 -3.95 1.53
CA VAL A 71 -7.06 -3.84 0.32
C VAL A 71 -5.82 -3.00 0.61
N ILE A 72 -4.64 -3.57 0.41
CA ILE A 72 -3.37 -2.81 0.46
C ILE A 72 -3.02 -2.41 -0.96
N THR A 73 -2.73 -1.14 -1.19
CA THR A 73 -2.41 -0.62 -2.52
C THR A 73 -1.29 0.41 -2.48
N GLY A 74 -0.46 0.42 -3.50
CA GLY A 74 0.48 1.50 -3.80
C GLY A 74 -0.01 2.45 -4.89
N ALA A 75 -1.23 2.24 -5.41
CA ALA A 75 -1.77 3.06 -6.48
C ALA A 75 -2.23 4.44 -5.98
N GLU A 76 -2.04 5.45 -6.83
CA GLU A 76 -2.58 6.80 -6.65
C GLU A 76 -3.74 7.04 -7.59
N GLU A 77 -4.80 7.65 -7.08
CA GLU A 77 -5.90 8.11 -7.90
C GLU A 77 -5.53 9.43 -8.59
N VAL A 78 -5.49 9.41 -9.92
CA VAL A 78 -5.18 10.59 -10.74
C VAL A 78 -6.49 11.25 -11.16
N LYS A 79 -6.74 12.47 -10.68
CA LYS A 79 -8.04 13.15 -10.86
C LYS A 79 -8.03 14.24 -11.91
N GLU A 80 -7.06 15.07 -12.01
CA GLU A 80 -7.09 16.30 -12.80
C GLU A 80 -6.75 16.07 -14.28
N TRP A 81 -7.60 15.34 -14.98
CA TRP A 81 -7.48 15.11 -16.42
C TRP A 81 -8.03 16.29 -17.21
N LYS A 82 -7.28 16.73 -18.22
CA LYS A 82 -7.69 17.80 -19.15
C LYS A 82 -7.65 17.27 -20.58
N LEU A 83 -8.68 17.61 -21.37
CA LEU A 83 -8.66 17.32 -22.79
C LEU A 83 -7.55 18.18 -23.42
N TYR A 84 -6.63 17.54 -24.11
CA TYR A 84 -5.51 18.19 -24.79
C TYR A 84 -5.83 18.38 -26.28
N GLN A 85 -6.16 17.32 -26.97
CA GLN A 85 -6.48 17.35 -28.40
C GLN A 85 -7.33 16.12 -28.76
N ASP A 86 -8.40 16.33 -29.51
CA ASP A 86 -9.33 15.28 -29.98
C ASP A 86 -9.81 14.39 -28.82
N THR A 87 -9.33 13.14 -28.78
CA THR A 87 -9.62 12.15 -27.73
C THR A 87 -8.46 11.99 -26.74
N THR A 88 -7.42 12.81 -26.82
CA THR A 88 -6.24 12.74 -25.97
C THR A 88 -6.42 13.55 -24.70
N TRP A 89 -6.32 12.89 -23.57
CA TRP A 89 -6.38 13.50 -22.25
C TRP A 89 -5.00 13.55 -21.62
N VAL A 90 -4.72 14.63 -20.91
CA VAL A 90 -3.44 14.87 -20.23
C VAL A 90 -3.66 15.22 -18.78
N THR A 91 -2.79 14.73 -17.92
CA THR A 91 -2.65 15.17 -16.54
C THR A 91 -1.18 15.36 -16.21
N ARG A 92 -0.92 16.15 -15.17
CA ARG A 92 0.44 16.34 -14.64
C ARG A 92 0.47 15.85 -13.20
N ILE A 93 1.33 14.89 -12.93
CA ILE A 93 1.54 14.35 -11.59
C ILE A 93 2.84 14.97 -11.05
N ASN A 94 2.76 15.60 -9.88
CA ASN A 94 3.92 16.18 -9.23
C ASN A 94 4.83 15.06 -8.67
N ASN A 95 6.15 15.24 -8.78
CA ASN A 95 7.12 14.26 -8.23
C ASN A 95 6.96 14.03 -6.72
N SER A 96 6.46 15.02 -5.97
CA SER A 96 6.21 14.86 -4.53
C SER A 96 5.21 13.75 -4.18
N VAL A 97 4.35 13.35 -5.12
CA VAL A 97 3.43 12.21 -4.96
C VAL A 97 4.19 10.90 -4.78
N PHE A 98 5.35 10.77 -5.42
CA PHE A 98 6.14 9.54 -5.45
C PHE A 98 7.21 9.47 -4.36
N GLY A 99 7.41 10.53 -3.57
CA GLY A 99 8.49 10.59 -2.58
C GLY A 99 9.88 10.46 -3.24
N SER A 100 10.67 9.50 -2.77
CA SER A 100 12.03 9.25 -3.29
C SER A 100 12.09 8.34 -4.52
N TYR A 101 10.96 7.73 -4.92
CA TYR A 101 10.89 6.79 -6.04
C TYR A 101 9.82 7.20 -7.02
N ASN A 102 10.23 7.62 -8.23
CA ASN A 102 9.30 7.93 -9.30
C ASN A 102 9.27 6.78 -10.33
N PRO A 103 8.18 5.99 -10.40
CA PRO A 103 8.07 4.86 -11.30
C PRO A 103 8.11 5.26 -12.78
N TYR A 104 7.79 6.50 -13.11
CA TYR A 104 7.82 7.01 -14.49
C TYR A 104 9.20 7.45 -14.95
N THR A 105 10.17 7.57 -14.05
CA THR A 105 11.57 7.86 -14.39
C THR A 105 12.49 6.66 -14.15
N THR A 106 11.99 5.61 -13.52
CA THR A 106 12.75 4.39 -13.25
C THR A 106 12.58 3.42 -14.42
N TYR A 107 13.69 3.10 -15.07
CA TYR A 107 13.72 2.14 -16.17
C TYR A 107 13.64 0.70 -15.68
N VAL A 108 13.03 -0.15 -16.49
CA VAL A 108 13.06 -1.60 -16.28
C VAL A 108 14.38 -2.15 -16.80
N TYR A 109 15.10 -2.88 -15.95
CA TYR A 109 16.36 -3.56 -16.25
C TYR A 109 16.22 -5.06 -16.04
N GLY A 110 17.08 -5.82 -16.72
CA GLY A 110 17.25 -7.25 -16.51
C GLY A 110 17.79 -7.92 -17.75
N ASP A 111 18.58 -8.97 -17.59
CA ASP A 111 19.09 -9.82 -18.67
C ASP A 111 17.99 -10.60 -19.40
N TRP A 112 16.85 -10.78 -18.74
CA TRP A 112 15.61 -11.36 -19.27
C TRP A 112 14.79 -10.37 -20.11
N TYR A 113 15.16 -9.08 -20.12
CA TYR A 113 14.38 -8.04 -20.77
C TYR A 113 15.01 -7.59 -22.08
N PHE A 114 14.48 -8.10 -23.18
CA PHE A 114 14.81 -7.67 -24.55
C PHE A 114 13.75 -6.70 -25.07
N ALA A 115 14.04 -5.41 -25.05
CA ALA A 115 13.19 -4.45 -25.71
C ALA A 115 14.04 -3.42 -26.44
N GLY A 116 13.71 -3.19 -27.68
CA GLY A 116 14.29 -2.13 -28.49
C GLY A 116 13.91 -0.71 -28.01
N ARG A 117 13.18 -0.60 -26.90
CA ARG A 117 12.74 0.68 -26.29
C ARG A 117 12.84 0.61 -24.78
N SER A 118 13.35 1.69 -24.19
CA SER A 118 13.30 1.88 -22.73
C SER A 118 11.86 1.92 -22.23
N LYS A 119 11.56 1.18 -21.15
CA LYS A 119 10.28 1.19 -20.46
C LYS A 119 10.46 1.57 -19.01
N HIS A 120 9.46 2.23 -18.46
CA HIS A 120 9.41 2.62 -17.06
C HIS A 120 8.55 1.65 -16.25
N THR A 121 8.71 1.67 -14.94
CA THR A 121 7.93 0.83 -14.03
C THR A 121 6.53 1.36 -13.75
N GLY A 122 6.27 2.64 -14.10
CA GLY A 122 4.97 3.27 -13.93
C GLY A 122 3.93 2.79 -14.94
N ALA A 123 2.71 2.58 -14.48
CA ALA A 123 1.56 2.24 -15.32
C ALA A 123 0.33 3.05 -14.92
N VAL A 124 -0.58 3.29 -15.87
CA VAL A 124 -1.87 3.95 -15.66
C VAL A 124 -2.98 2.99 -16.04
N TYR A 125 -3.95 2.84 -15.16
CA TYR A 125 -5.12 2.01 -15.35
C TYR A 125 -6.37 2.89 -15.38
N LEU A 126 -7.30 2.58 -16.28
CA LEU A 126 -8.63 3.15 -16.31
C LEU A 126 -9.59 2.17 -15.64
N ASN A 127 -10.40 2.66 -14.71
CA ASN A 127 -11.46 1.91 -14.01
C ASN A 127 -12.81 2.21 -14.64
#